data_3f850f7af02efa667b98b53c219efe18
#
_entry.id   3f850f7af02efa667b98b53c219efe18
#
_cell.length_a   1.000
_cell.length_b   1.000
_cell.length_c   1.000
_cell.angle_alpha   90.00
_cell.angle_beta   90.00
_cell.angle_gamma   90.00
#
_symmetry.space_group_name_H-M   'P 1'
#
loop_
_entity.id
_entity.type
_entity.pdbx_description
1 polymer ?
#
loop_
_entity_poly.entity_id
_entity_poly.type
_entity_poly.pdbx_seq_one_letter_code
_entity_poly.pdbx_strand_id
1 'polypeptide(L)'
;MAEDTLSSPGSPASPFNRTAQHDAKRLAILSQAARLFNYKGSRATTLKDIAENLGLTKTSLYYYVKTKEELIYQCYMAALAFHQSKLDDIEKQFATPQERLRAFFLAHFDTWLAAQQGQGPHIAALMEIASLRGTHRQEVEAQYIALFKRIRQYLRDGIADGSFRPLEATAATRAILGSVDWAFSWLQKVEPQEVTVVAQQAMDILSHGLYGGDGEYSPSPVSFQDDSDKPLEGFNREQQNRLKQEAFYKTGTWFFNKQGFNGTSLDEIAEHLHVSKGAFYYHIRNKEDLLVNCYNRSLDIVEGIHRQAAKSQGSGLQKVEQTCRRIFYFQNSDEGPLVRYSSITALPMERRREILKRTDANNECFGDFLREGMKDGSVRSINTFVAQNLIAGAVNAAMHLNLWRRVDDVDSAALDYFDIFFNGLLATD
;
A
#
# COMPACT_ATOMS: atom_id res chain seq x y z
N MET A 1 60.69 -33.00 -33.77
CA MET A 1 59.41 -33.52 -33.26
C MET A 1 58.71 -32.38 -32.58
N ALA A 2 57.78 -31.75 -33.29
CA ALA A 2 56.90 -30.69 -32.77
C ALA A 2 55.48 -31.26 -32.84
N GLU A 3 54.84 -31.46 -31.69
CA GLU A 3 53.46 -31.86 -31.60
C GLU A 3 52.57 -30.61 -31.68
N ASP A 4 51.81 -30.51 -32.77
CA ASP A 4 50.71 -29.56 -32.95
C ASP A 4 49.53 -30.00 -32.07
N THR A 5 49.21 -29.20 -31.05
CA THR A 5 47.97 -29.30 -30.33
C THR A 5 46.87 -28.51 -31.05
N LEU A 6 46.06 -29.23 -31.80
CA LEU A 6 44.82 -28.76 -32.40
C LEU A 6 43.80 -28.39 -31.28
N SER A 7 43.54 -27.09 -31.12
CA SER A 7 42.40 -26.58 -30.31
C SER A 7 41.10 -26.97 -31.01
N SER A 8 40.23 -27.73 -30.32
CA SER A 8 38.89 -28.07 -30.78
C SER A 8 38.02 -26.81 -30.87
N PRO A 9 37.23 -26.58 -31.92
CA PRO A 9 36.28 -25.50 -31.97
C PRO A 9 35.14 -25.80 -31.00
N GLY A 10 34.85 -24.79 -30.14
CA GLY A 10 33.75 -24.87 -29.17
C GLY A 10 32.43 -25.24 -29.84
N SER A 11 31.73 -26.22 -29.29
CA SER A 11 30.39 -26.63 -29.72
C SER A 11 29.44 -25.42 -29.83
N PRO A 12 28.65 -25.31 -30.88
CA PRO A 12 27.66 -24.24 -30.97
C PRO A 12 26.65 -24.37 -29.84
N ALA A 13 26.47 -23.31 -29.07
CA ALA A 13 25.50 -23.25 -27.96
C ALA A 13 24.11 -23.67 -28.48
N SER A 14 23.51 -24.69 -27.85
CA SER A 14 22.19 -25.21 -28.18
C SER A 14 21.16 -24.04 -28.29
N PRO A 15 20.23 -24.06 -29.24
CA PRO A 15 19.14 -23.09 -29.34
C PRO A 15 18.34 -22.92 -28.03
N PHE A 16 18.17 -24.01 -27.28
CA PHE A 16 17.56 -24.01 -25.95
C PHE A 16 18.36 -23.20 -24.91
N ASN A 17 19.68 -23.15 -25.03
CA ASN A 17 20.53 -22.36 -24.13
C ASN A 17 20.38 -20.84 -24.37
N ARG A 18 20.09 -20.41 -25.59
CA ARG A 18 19.85 -18.99 -25.93
C ARG A 18 18.52 -18.50 -25.37
N THR A 19 17.47 -19.31 -25.42
CA THR A 19 16.16 -18.98 -24.86
C THR A 19 16.23 -18.90 -23.33
N ALA A 20 16.84 -19.87 -22.68
CA ALA A 20 17.03 -19.86 -21.23
C ALA A 20 17.87 -18.66 -20.74
N GLN A 21 18.94 -18.29 -21.48
CA GLN A 21 19.73 -17.09 -21.17
C GLN A 21 18.94 -15.80 -21.38
N HIS A 22 18.10 -15.73 -22.40
CA HIS A 22 17.23 -14.60 -22.66
C HIS A 22 16.22 -14.41 -21.52
N ASP A 23 15.55 -15.49 -21.09
CA ASP A 23 14.58 -15.48 -20.01
C ASP A 23 15.23 -15.14 -18.66
N ALA A 24 16.41 -15.68 -18.37
CA ALA A 24 17.17 -15.32 -17.17
C ALA A 24 17.53 -13.82 -17.13
N LYS A 25 17.96 -13.24 -18.25
CA LYS A 25 18.25 -11.82 -18.36
C LYS A 25 16.98 -10.98 -18.18
N ARG A 26 15.86 -11.39 -18.78
CA ARG A 26 14.58 -10.70 -18.61
C ARG A 26 14.15 -10.70 -17.16
N LEU A 27 14.23 -11.83 -16.45
CA LEU A 27 13.92 -11.91 -15.02
C LEU A 27 14.84 -11.03 -14.18
N ALA A 28 16.14 -10.97 -14.47
CA ALA A 28 17.08 -10.07 -13.79
C ALA A 28 16.72 -8.60 -14.01
N ILE A 29 16.31 -8.22 -15.22
CA ILE A 29 15.84 -6.85 -15.53
C ILE A 29 14.58 -6.50 -14.74
N LEU A 30 13.59 -7.40 -14.71
CA LEU A 30 12.34 -7.18 -13.97
C LEU A 30 12.59 -7.08 -12.46
N SER A 31 13.44 -7.96 -11.91
CA SER A 31 13.83 -7.93 -10.50
C SER A 31 14.54 -6.62 -10.11
N GLN A 32 15.52 -6.20 -10.89
CA GLN A 32 16.22 -4.95 -10.63
C GLN A 32 15.33 -3.71 -10.81
N ALA A 33 14.45 -3.73 -11.81
CA ALA A 33 13.46 -2.68 -11.99
C ALA A 33 12.48 -2.63 -10.81
N ALA A 34 11.95 -3.77 -10.37
CA ALA A 34 11.08 -3.87 -9.21
C ALA A 34 11.75 -3.32 -7.94
N ARG A 35 13.02 -3.69 -7.70
CA ARG A 35 13.81 -3.14 -6.59
C ARG A 35 13.86 -1.61 -6.64
N LEU A 36 14.26 -1.05 -7.78
CA LEU A 36 14.40 0.40 -7.92
C LEU A 36 13.04 1.12 -7.82
N PHE A 37 11.97 0.54 -8.39
CA PHE A 37 10.62 1.10 -8.29
C PHE A 37 10.09 1.09 -6.86
N ASN A 38 10.30 0.01 -6.12
CA ASN A 38 9.86 -0.09 -4.73
C ASN A 38 10.56 0.94 -3.82
N TYR A 39 11.87 1.20 -4.02
CA TYR A 39 12.65 2.04 -3.12
C TYR A 39 12.81 3.49 -3.57
N LYS A 40 13.01 3.72 -4.88
CA LYS A 40 13.17 5.08 -5.43
C LYS A 40 11.87 5.62 -6.01
N GLY A 41 10.93 4.74 -6.35
CA GLY A 41 9.72 5.04 -7.09
C GLY A 41 9.94 5.01 -8.60
N SER A 42 8.85 4.77 -9.33
CA SER A 42 8.91 4.63 -10.79
C SER A 42 9.38 5.91 -11.48
N ARG A 43 9.00 7.09 -10.99
CA ARG A 43 9.37 8.37 -11.61
C ARG A 43 10.86 8.69 -11.47
N ALA A 44 11.42 8.49 -10.28
CA ALA A 44 12.83 8.80 -9.97
C ALA A 44 13.81 7.77 -10.58
N THR A 45 13.30 6.65 -11.07
CA THR A 45 14.10 5.59 -11.72
C THR A 45 14.05 5.75 -13.22
N THR A 46 15.20 5.83 -13.88
CA THR A 46 15.32 5.85 -15.33
C THR A 46 15.70 4.47 -15.87
N LEU A 47 15.42 4.22 -17.16
CA LEU A 47 15.92 3.02 -17.85
C LEU A 47 17.45 2.93 -17.82
N LYS A 48 18.13 4.10 -17.79
CA LYS A 48 19.59 4.18 -17.68
C LYS A 48 20.05 3.65 -16.31
N ASP A 49 19.39 4.06 -15.21
CA ASP A 49 19.73 3.59 -13.87
C ASP A 49 19.60 2.06 -13.76
N ILE A 50 18.55 1.49 -14.36
CA ILE A 50 18.32 0.05 -14.37
C ILE A 50 19.44 -0.66 -15.17
N ALA A 51 19.78 -0.16 -16.35
CA ALA A 51 20.84 -0.72 -17.17
C ALA A 51 22.20 -0.69 -16.45
N GLU A 52 22.57 0.45 -15.86
CA GLU A 52 23.81 0.63 -15.13
C GLU A 52 23.93 -0.32 -13.93
N ASN A 53 22.85 -0.48 -13.15
CA ASN A 53 22.83 -1.41 -12.02
C ASN A 53 22.97 -2.89 -12.42
N LEU A 54 22.68 -3.22 -13.68
CA LEU A 54 22.82 -4.58 -14.23
C LEU A 54 24.11 -4.76 -15.04
N GLY A 55 24.95 -3.73 -15.16
CA GLY A 55 26.11 -3.76 -16.05
C GLY A 55 25.73 -3.89 -17.54
N LEU A 56 24.51 -3.46 -17.93
CA LEU A 56 24.01 -3.50 -19.28
C LEU A 56 24.17 -2.14 -19.96
N THR A 57 24.35 -2.17 -21.29
CA THR A 57 24.20 -0.94 -22.09
C THR A 57 22.73 -0.57 -22.21
N LYS A 58 22.44 0.72 -22.39
CA LYS A 58 21.07 1.21 -22.65
C LYS A 58 20.45 0.50 -23.87
N THR A 59 21.21 0.26 -24.92
CA THR A 59 20.78 -0.46 -26.13
C THR A 59 20.36 -1.89 -25.80
N SER A 60 21.12 -2.59 -24.95
CA SER A 60 20.78 -3.95 -24.50
C SER A 60 19.47 -3.99 -23.73
N LEU A 61 19.18 -2.96 -22.90
CA LEU A 61 17.91 -2.89 -22.18
C LEU A 61 16.74 -2.63 -23.12
N TYR A 62 16.90 -1.76 -24.13
CA TYR A 62 15.86 -1.47 -25.12
C TYR A 62 15.46 -2.67 -26.00
N TYR A 63 16.28 -3.71 -26.05
CA TYR A 63 15.91 -4.98 -26.67
C TYR A 63 14.76 -5.68 -25.92
N TYR A 64 14.70 -5.53 -24.58
CA TYR A 64 13.69 -6.16 -23.72
C TYR A 64 12.47 -5.27 -23.47
N VAL A 65 12.66 -3.96 -23.37
CA VAL A 65 11.59 -3.00 -23.08
C VAL A 65 11.78 -1.70 -23.86
N LYS A 66 10.72 -1.22 -24.51
CA LYS A 66 10.77 -0.01 -25.33
C LYS A 66 10.54 1.26 -24.51
N THR A 67 9.70 1.19 -23.49
CA THR A 67 9.34 2.33 -22.66
C THR A 67 9.38 1.96 -21.18
N LYS A 68 9.49 2.98 -20.32
CA LYS A 68 9.43 2.78 -18.88
C LYS A 68 8.04 2.30 -18.44
N GLU A 69 6.96 2.76 -19.06
CA GLU A 69 5.60 2.30 -18.78
C GLU A 69 5.44 0.81 -19.08
N GLU A 70 5.96 0.34 -20.21
CA GLU A 70 6.00 -1.08 -20.55
C GLU A 70 6.77 -1.89 -19.50
N LEU A 71 7.89 -1.37 -19.00
CA LEU A 71 8.66 -2.05 -17.95
C LEU A 71 7.88 -2.13 -16.64
N ILE A 72 7.20 -1.06 -16.23
CA ILE A 72 6.34 -1.06 -15.03
C ILE A 72 5.23 -2.11 -15.21
N TYR A 73 4.56 -2.12 -16.35
CA TYR A 73 3.54 -3.13 -16.68
C TYR A 73 4.10 -4.55 -16.60
N GLN A 74 5.26 -4.82 -17.21
CA GLN A 74 5.89 -6.15 -17.14
C GLN A 74 6.27 -6.53 -15.71
N CYS A 75 6.77 -5.60 -14.89
CA CYS A 75 7.06 -5.84 -13.48
C CYS A 75 5.79 -6.21 -12.68
N TYR A 76 4.67 -5.53 -12.92
CA TYR A 76 3.41 -5.81 -12.25
C TYR A 76 2.81 -7.14 -12.70
N MET A 77 2.84 -7.45 -13.99
CA MET A 77 2.39 -8.76 -14.50
C MET A 77 3.25 -9.91 -13.95
N ALA A 78 4.57 -9.71 -13.85
CA ALA A 78 5.46 -10.69 -13.25
C ALA A 78 5.19 -10.88 -11.74
N ALA A 79 4.92 -9.79 -11.00
CA ALA A 79 4.55 -9.86 -9.59
C ALA A 79 3.23 -10.63 -9.39
N LEU A 80 2.21 -10.32 -10.18
CA LEU A 80 0.91 -11.00 -10.13
C LEU A 80 1.03 -12.48 -10.50
N ALA A 81 1.78 -12.81 -11.55
CA ALA A 81 2.05 -14.19 -11.93
C ALA A 81 2.78 -14.95 -10.81
N PHE A 82 3.77 -14.30 -10.16
CA PHE A 82 4.47 -14.87 -9.01
C PHE A 82 3.51 -15.19 -7.85
N HIS A 83 2.65 -14.23 -7.48
CA HIS A 83 1.67 -14.44 -6.41
C HIS A 83 0.65 -15.53 -6.77
N GLN A 84 0.17 -15.59 -8.02
CA GLN A 84 -0.73 -16.65 -8.47
C GLN A 84 -0.06 -18.03 -8.38
N SER A 85 1.19 -18.15 -8.84
CA SER A 85 1.94 -19.41 -8.72
C SER A 85 2.14 -19.83 -7.25
N LYS A 86 2.40 -18.87 -6.36
CA LYS A 86 2.49 -19.14 -4.92
C LYS A 86 1.19 -19.66 -4.35
N LEU A 87 0.05 -19.09 -4.76
CA LEU A 87 -1.27 -19.57 -4.33
C LEU A 87 -1.56 -20.98 -4.85
N ASP A 88 -1.17 -21.29 -6.10
CA ASP A 88 -1.31 -22.65 -6.65
C ASP A 88 -0.51 -23.69 -5.84
N ASP A 89 0.68 -23.35 -5.39
CA ASP A 89 1.51 -24.22 -4.55
C ASP A 89 0.94 -24.34 -3.13
N ILE A 90 0.46 -23.24 -2.55
CA ILE A 90 -0.19 -23.22 -1.23
C ILE A 90 -1.44 -24.11 -1.25
N GLU A 91 -2.28 -24.02 -2.28
CA GLU A 91 -3.52 -24.81 -2.39
C GLU A 91 -3.26 -26.31 -2.56
N LYS A 92 -2.11 -26.69 -3.15
CA LYS A 92 -1.67 -28.10 -3.23
C LYS A 92 -1.12 -28.61 -1.89
N GLN A 93 -0.45 -27.75 -1.14
CA GLN A 93 0.28 -28.11 0.09
C GLN A 93 -0.61 -28.12 1.33
N PHE A 94 -1.56 -27.20 1.43
CA PHE A 94 -2.38 -26.97 2.62
C PHE A 94 -3.85 -27.27 2.34
N ALA A 95 -4.49 -27.95 3.28
CA ALA A 95 -5.88 -28.37 3.14
C ALA A 95 -6.86 -27.31 3.66
N THR A 96 -6.54 -26.65 4.78
CA THR A 96 -7.46 -25.76 5.48
C THR A 96 -7.35 -24.30 5.03
N PRO A 97 -8.44 -23.53 5.06
CA PRO A 97 -8.43 -22.09 4.76
C PRO A 97 -7.45 -21.31 5.63
N GLN A 98 -7.37 -21.65 6.91
CA GLN A 98 -6.48 -21.03 7.88
C GLN A 98 -5.01 -21.21 7.51
N GLU A 99 -4.59 -22.46 7.18
CA GLU A 99 -3.23 -22.74 6.76
C GLU A 99 -2.88 -22.01 5.45
N ARG A 100 -3.80 -21.98 4.48
CA ARG A 100 -3.62 -21.29 3.21
C ARG A 100 -3.42 -19.79 3.40
N LEU A 101 -4.26 -19.14 4.19
CA LEU A 101 -4.15 -17.71 4.47
C LEU A 101 -2.84 -17.39 5.21
N ARG A 102 -2.49 -18.19 6.21
CA ARG A 102 -1.23 -18.06 6.94
C ARG A 102 -0.02 -18.22 6.02
N ALA A 103 0.00 -19.25 5.17
CA ALA A 103 1.08 -19.49 4.23
C ALA A 103 1.21 -18.35 3.22
N PHE A 104 0.11 -17.85 2.69
CA PHE A 104 0.08 -16.69 1.80
C PHE A 104 0.68 -15.45 2.48
N PHE A 105 0.25 -15.15 3.69
CA PHE A 105 0.72 -13.97 4.42
C PHE A 105 2.23 -14.05 4.69
N LEU A 106 2.71 -15.16 5.23
CA LEU A 106 4.12 -15.35 5.56
C LEU A 106 5.02 -15.37 4.31
N ALA A 107 4.52 -15.90 3.19
CA ALA A 107 5.28 -15.95 1.92
C ALA A 107 5.72 -14.56 1.42
N HIS A 108 5.03 -13.48 1.79
CA HIS A 108 5.44 -12.11 1.44
C HIS A 108 6.73 -11.70 2.16
N PHE A 109 6.83 -12.02 3.46
CA PHE A 109 8.01 -11.74 4.27
C PHE A 109 9.20 -12.59 3.82
N ASP A 110 8.97 -13.88 3.58
CA ASP A 110 9.98 -14.80 3.08
C ASP A 110 10.51 -14.36 1.70
N THR A 111 9.62 -13.93 0.80
CA THR A 111 9.99 -13.42 -0.52
C THR A 111 10.83 -12.17 -0.42
N TRP A 112 10.45 -11.23 0.47
CA TRP A 112 11.24 -10.03 0.72
C TRP A 112 12.63 -10.38 1.26
N LEU A 113 12.71 -11.25 2.26
CA LEU A 113 13.96 -11.69 2.87
C LEU A 113 14.88 -12.38 1.86
N ALA A 114 14.34 -13.32 1.07
CA ALA A 114 15.09 -14.02 0.03
C ALA A 114 15.67 -13.05 -1.01
N ALA A 115 14.89 -12.02 -1.39
CA ALA A 115 15.37 -10.99 -2.31
C ALA A 115 16.51 -10.13 -1.71
N GLN A 116 16.45 -9.79 -0.41
CA GLN A 116 17.52 -9.06 0.28
C GLN A 116 18.81 -9.88 0.38
N GLN A 117 18.68 -11.18 0.54
CA GLN A 117 19.81 -12.13 0.60
C GLN A 117 20.35 -12.56 -0.78
N GLY A 118 19.75 -12.04 -1.86
CA GLY A 118 20.13 -12.46 -3.23
C GLY A 118 19.72 -13.89 -3.60
N GLN A 119 18.83 -14.50 -2.83
CA GLN A 119 18.32 -15.86 -3.03
C GLN A 119 17.02 -15.92 -3.84
N GLY A 120 16.47 -14.76 -4.20
CA GLY A 120 15.22 -14.64 -4.95
C GLY A 120 15.11 -13.30 -5.67
N PRO A 121 14.12 -13.16 -6.56
CA PRO A 121 13.88 -11.91 -7.26
C PRO A 121 13.20 -10.89 -6.33
N HIS A 122 13.48 -9.60 -6.54
CA HIS A 122 12.64 -8.53 -6.02
C HIS A 122 11.31 -8.51 -6.76
N ILE A 123 10.22 -8.49 -6.01
CA ILE A 123 8.86 -8.43 -6.53
C ILE A 123 8.36 -6.98 -6.45
N ALA A 124 7.71 -6.51 -7.51
CA ALA A 124 7.18 -5.16 -7.55
C ALA A 124 5.96 -5.03 -6.62
N ALA A 125 5.97 -4.03 -5.74
CA ALA A 125 4.80 -3.63 -4.99
C ALA A 125 3.77 -2.98 -5.94
N LEU A 126 2.50 -3.40 -5.86
CA LEU A 126 1.43 -3.01 -6.79
C LEU A 126 0.81 -1.65 -6.43
N MET A 127 1.65 -0.68 -6.06
CA MET A 127 1.18 0.59 -5.50
C MET A 127 0.78 1.64 -6.54
N GLU A 128 1.37 1.60 -7.72
CA GLU A 128 1.20 2.64 -8.75
C GLU A 128 0.38 2.14 -9.96
N ILE A 129 -0.56 1.20 -9.77
CA ILE A 129 -1.39 0.67 -10.87
C ILE A 129 -2.11 1.82 -11.61
N ALA A 130 -2.56 2.84 -10.89
CA ALA A 130 -3.20 4.02 -11.46
C ALA A 130 -2.29 4.83 -12.41
N SER A 131 -0.96 4.61 -12.40
CA SER A 131 -0.03 5.25 -13.33
C SER A 131 0.00 4.61 -14.71
N LEU A 132 -0.47 3.38 -14.84
CA LEU A 132 -0.63 2.67 -16.11
C LEU A 132 -1.84 3.18 -16.87
N ARG A 133 -1.83 3.01 -18.21
CA ARG A 133 -2.88 3.50 -19.10
C ARG A 133 -3.43 2.38 -20.01
N GLY A 134 -4.62 2.61 -20.54
CA GLY A 134 -5.24 1.76 -21.55
C GLY A 134 -5.29 0.28 -21.15
N THR A 135 -4.90 -0.58 -22.10
CA THR A 135 -4.91 -2.04 -21.92
C THR A 135 -3.99 -2.53 -20.82
N HIS A 136 -2.81 -1.93 -20.64
CA HIS A 136 -1.88 -2.31 -19.58
C HIS A 136 -2.52 -2.18 -18.19
N ARG A 137 -3.22 -1.09 -17.95
CA ARG A 137 -3.93 -0.88 -16.69
C ARG A 137 -5.04 -1.91 -16.50
N GLN A 138 -5.86 -2.13 -17.53
CA GLN A 138 -6.98 -3.07 -17.47
C GLN A 138 -6.51 -4.51 -17.18
N GLU A 139 -5.42 -4.95 -17.81
CA GLU A 139 -4.87 -6.29 -17.60
C GLU A 139 -4.32 -6.46 -16.20
N VAL A 140 -3.55 -5.48 -15.68
CA VAL A 140 -3.03 -5.52 -14.31
C VAL A 140 -4.17 -5.50 -13.29
N GLU A 141 -5.19 -4.63 -13.47
CA GLU A 141 -6.36 -4.58 -12.60
C GLU A 141 -7.13 -5.91 -12.61
N ALA A 142 -7.32 -6.53 -13.78
CA ALA A 142 -8.00 -7.83 -13.89
C ALA A 142 -7.26 -8.94 -13.13
N GLN A 143 -5.94 -9.02 -13.25
CA GLN A 143 -5.13 -9.99 -12.52
C GLN A 143 -5.10 -9.73 -11.02
N TYR A 144 -5.06 -8.46 -10.60
CA TYR A 144 -5.15 -8.09 -9.19
C TYR A 144 -6.51 -8.46 -8.59
N ILE A 145 -7.60 -8.25 -9.34
CA ILE A 145 -8.95 -8.68 -8.93
C ILE A 145 -9.01 -10.21 -8.78
N ALA A 146 -8.37 -10.96 -9.68
CA ALA A 146 -8.31 -12.42 -9.59
C ALA A 146 -7.58 -12.87 -8.31
N LEU A 147 -6.43 -12.27 -8.01
CA LEU A 147 -5.68 -12.51 -6.77
C LEU A 147 -6.52 -12.20 -5.53
N PHE A 148 -7.16 -11.04 -5.50
CA PHE A 148 -8.05 -10.62 -4.41
C PHE A 148 -9.18 -11.61 -4.16
N LYS A 149 -9.83 -12.08 -5.22
CA LYS A 149 -10.93 -13.05 -5.13
C LYS A 149 -10.48 -14.39 -4.52
N ARG A 150 -9.28 -14.87 -4.84
CA ARG A 150 -8.72 -16.11 -4.26
C ARG A 150 -8.49 -15.95 -2.75
N ILE A 151 -7.87 -14.85 -2.31
CA ILE A 151 -7.64 -14.60 -0.87
C ILE A 151 -8.97 -14.44 -0.14
N ARG A 152 -9.93 -13.69 -0.72
CA ARG A 152 -11.26 -13.55 -0.13
C ARG A 152 -11.97 -14.91 -0.01
N GLN A 153 -11.73 -15.83 -0.94
CA GLN A 153 -12.32 -17.16 -0.86
C GLN A 153 -11.80 -17.94 0.34
N TYR A 154 -10.51 -17.85 0.67
CA TYR A 154 -9.99 -18.47 1.90
C TYR A 154 -10.70 -17.94 3.16
N LEU A 155 -10.96 -16.64 3.22
CA LEU A 155 -11.71 -16.07 4.36
C LEU A 155 -13.15 -16.60 4.40
N ARG A 156 -13.83 -16.66 3.26
CA ARG A 156 -15.21 -17.18 3.18
C ARG A 156 -15.29 -18.66 3.56
N ASP A 157 -14.37 -19.47 3.08
CA ASP A 157 -14.31 -20.89 3.38
C ASP A 157 -14.04 -21.10 4.88
N GLY A 158 -13.13 -20.34 5.49
CA GLY A 158 -12.81 -20.41 6.90
C GLY A 158 -13.97 -19.92 7.81
N ILE A 159 -14.75 -18.93 7.37
CA ILE A 159 -15.98 -18.53 8.06
C ILE A 159 -17.04 -19.64 7.95
N ALA A 160 -17.17 -20.26 6.78
CA ALA A 160 -18.16 -21.30 6.55
C ALA A 160 -17.87 -22.60 7.31
N ASP A 161 -16.61 -22.97 7.50
CA ASP A 161 -16.18 -24.17 8.25
C ASP A 161 -15.97 -23.91 9.76
N GLY A 162 -16.07 -22.62 10.19
CA GLY A 162 -15.93 -22.22 11.58
C GLY A 162 -14.48 -22.04 12.05
N SER A 163 -13.49 -22.19 11.18
CA SER A 163 -12.08 -21.92 11.53
C SER A 163 -11.77 -20.43 11.69
N PHE A 164 -12.60 -19.57 11.09
CA PHE A 164 -12.61 -18.14 11.34
C PHE A 164 -13.94 -17.70 11.92
N ARG A 165 -13.90 -16.69 12.79
CA ARG A 165 -15.11 -16.06 13.30
C ARG A 165 -15.89 -15.35 12.18
N PRO A 166 -17.18 -15.06 12.35
CA PRO A 166 -17.95 -14.23 11.42
C PRO A 166 -17.34 -12.83 11.30
N LEU A 167 -17.05 -12.41 10.05
CA LEU A 167 -16.55 -11.06 9.73
C LEU A 167 -16.89 -10.71 8.27
N GLU A 168 -16.75 -9.43 7.88
CA GLU A 168 -16.95 -9.04 6.47
C GLU A 168 -15.71 -9.39 5.64
N ALA A 169 -15.81 -10.49 4.88
CA ALA A 169 -14.67 -11.08 4.17
C ALA A 169 -14.02 -10.15 3.14
N THR A 170 -14.78 -9.25 2.49
CA THR A 170 -14.23 -8.32 1.48
C THR A 170 -13.40 -7.22 2.14
N ALA A 171 -13.89 -6.64 3.23
CA ALA A 171 -13.21 -5.62 4.02
C ALA A 171 -11.93 -6.19 4.65
N ALA A 172 -12.02 -7.35 5.30
CA ALA A 172 -10.87 -8.04 5.89
C ALA A 172 -9.81 -8.41 4.83
N THR A 173 -10.22 -8.94 3.66
CA THR A 173 -9.29 -9.21 2.56
C THR A 173 -8.54 -7.93 2.15
N ARG A 174 -9.25 -6.81 2.02
CA ARG A 174 -8.64 -5.54 1.62
C ARG A 174 -7.67 -5.03 2.69
N ALA A 175 -8.01 -5.17 3.96
CA ALA A 175 -7.16 -4.79 5.09
C ALA A 175 -5.88 -5.65 5.15
N ILE A 176 -6.00 -6.98 4.99
CA ILE A 176 -4.87 -7.91 4.95
C ILE A 176 -3.93 -7.56 3.79
N LEU A 177 -4.45 -7.45 2.57
CA LEU A 177 -3.64 -7.11 1.40
C LEU A 177 -2.97 -5.74 1.54
N GLY A 178 -3.67 -4.76 2.11
CA GLY A 178 -3.08 -3.46 2.41
C GLY A 178 -1.90 -3.54 3.37
N SER A 179 -2.03 -4.34 4.43
CA SER A 179 -0.94 -4.57 5.40
C SER A 179 0.27 -5.25 4.76
N VAL A 180 0.03 -6.24 3.89
CA VAL A 180 1.09 -6.98 3.18
C VAL A 180 1.77 -6.11 2.12
N ASP A 181 0.98 -5.40 1.31
CA ASP A 181 1.51 -4.49 0.28
C ASP A 181 2.36 -3.37 0.89
N TRP A 182 2.10 -3.00 2.15
CA TRP A 182 2.87 -2.00 2.89
C TRP A 182 4.16 -2.54 3.50
N ALA A 183 4.31 -3.86 3.65
CA ALA A 183 5.42 -4.48 4.38
C ALA A 183 6.79 -4.06 3.85
N PHE A 184 6.98 -3.93 2.53
CA PHE A 184 8.26 -3.51 1.95
C PHE A 184 8.73 -2.12 2.44
N SER A 185 7.83 -1.23 2.87
CA SER A 185 8.17 0.12 3.30
C SER A 185 8.86 0.16 4.66
N TRP A 186 8.49 -0.75 5.57
CA TRP A 186 8.99 -0.77 6.93
C TRP A 186 9.93 -1.95 7.23
N LEU A 187 9.88 -3.04 6.45
CA LEU A 187 10.83 -4.14 6.60
C LEU A 187 12.30 -3.70 6.40
N GLN A 188 12.53 -2.62 5.68
CA GLN A 188 13.87 -2.01 5.56
C GLN A 188 14.45 -1.53 6.90
N LYS A 189 13.60 -1.33 7.92
CA LYS A 189 13.98 -0.93 9.29
C LYS A 189 14.17 -2.14 10.21
N VAL A 190 13.99 -3.36 9.69
CA VAL A 190 14.10 -4.64 10.41
C VAL A 190 15.36 -5.37 9.96
N GLU A 191 16.13 -5.86 10.92
CA GLU A 191 17.32 -6.66 10.60
C GLU A 191 16.91 -7.98 9.95
N PRO A 192 17.63 -8.46 8.92
CA PRO A 192 17.25 -9.66 8.16
C PRO A 192 16.97 -10.90 9.03
N GLN A 193 17.73 -11.09 10.12
CA GLN A 193 17.54 -12.20 11.05
C GLN A 193 16.26 -12.12 11.88
N GLU A 194 15.65 -10.95 12.00
CA GLU A 194 14.43 -10.72 12.77
C GLU A 194 13.17 -10.81 11.92
N VAL A 195 13.29 -10.82 10.58
CA VAL A 195 12.14 -10.78 9.66
C VAL A 195 11.16 -11.93 9.89
N THR A 196 11.67 -13.14 10.11
CA THR A 196 10.81 -14.32 10.38
C THR A 196 10.03 -14.16 11.69
N VAL A 197 10.66 -13.62 12.74
CA VAL A 197 9.98 -13.35 14.02
C VAL A 197 8.92 -12.28 13.84
N VAL A 198 9.26 -11.21 13.16
CA VAL A 198 8.33 -10.10 12.85
C VAL A 198 7.14 -10.60 12.01
N ALA A 199 7.37 -11.48 11.03
CA ALA A 199 6.31 -12.09 10.24
C ALA A 199 5.34 -12.92 11.09
N GLN A 200 5.86 -13.71 12.05
CA GLN A 200 5.03 -14.47 13.00
C GLN A 200 4.23 -13.55 13.93
N GLN A 201 4.84 -12.47 14.43
CA GLN A 201 4.15 -11.46 15.24
C GLN A 201 3.05 -10.75 14.45
N ALA A 202 3.28 -10.45 13.18
CA ALA A 202 2.29 -9.86 12.29
C ALA A 202 1.11 -10.83 12.06
N MET A 203 1.40 -12.11 11.83
CA MET A 203 0.37 -13.14 11.69
C MET A 203 -0.39 -13.36 12.99
N ASP A 204 0.27 -13.32 14.15
CA ASP A 204 -0.37 -13.41 15.47
C ASP A 204 -1.38 -12.27 15.68
N ILE A 205 -1.03 -11.02 15.31
CA ILE A 205 -1.93 -9.89 15.37
C ILE A 205 -3.18 -10.10 14.50
N LEU A 206 -3.00 -10.58 13.27
CA LEU A 206 -4.14 -10.89 12.39
C LEU A 206 -4.99 -12.06 12.88
N SER A 207 -4.38 -13.02 13.56
CA SER A 207 -5.07 -14.20 14.10
C SER A 207 -5.92 -13.87 15.31
N HIS A 208 -5.37 -13.12 16.27
CA HIS A 208 -5.96 -12.92 17.60
C HIS A 208 -6.36 -11.47 17.90
N GLY A 209 -6.09 -10.54 16.97
CA GLY A 209 -6.39 -9.12 17.16
C GLY A 209 -5.49 -8.44 18.20
N LEU A 210 -5.88 -7.22 18.55
CA LEU A 210 -5.19 -6.35 19.50
C LEU A 210 -5.85 -6.34 20.87
N TYR A 211 -7.14 -6.71 20.95
CA TYR A 211 -7.92 -6.58 22.18
C TYR A 211 -7.33 -7.42 23.31
N GLY A 212 -7.21 -6.80 24.49
CA GLY A 212 -6.62 -7.40 25.67
C GLY A 212 -7.63 -7.91 26.70
N GLY A 213 -8.93 -7.67 26.49
CA GLY A 213 -9.99 -8.15 27.38
C GLY A 213 -10.55 -9.50 26.97
N ASP A 214 -11.56 -9.96 27.72
CA ASP A 214 -12.27 -11.21 27.44
C ASP A 214 -13.36 -11.00 26.37
N GLY A 215 -13.51 -11.97 25.45
CA GLY A 215 -14.51 -11.95 24.39
C GLY A 215 -14.15 -11.01 23.22
N GLU A 216 -15.16 -10.47 22.56
CA GLU A 216 -14.98 -9.58 21.42
C GLU A 216 -14.93 -8.10 21.82
N TYR A 217 -14.09 -7.33 21.16
CA TYR A 217 -14.02 -5.88 21.33
C TYR A 217 -15.32 -5.22 20.86
N SER A 218 -15.90 -4.44 21.74
CA SER A 218 -17.10 -3.66 21.44
C SER A 218 -16.70 -2.23 21.02
N PRO A 219 -17.03 -1.81 19.81
CA PRO A 219 -16.66 -0.50 19.31
C PRO A 219 -17.22 0.65 20.16
N SER A 220 -16.51 1.76 20.21
CA SER A 220 -16.97 2.97 20.89
C SER A 220 -18.24 3.52 20.21
N PRO A 221 -19.24 4.01 20.99
CA PRO A 221 -20.47 4.58 20.45
C PRO A 221 -20.28 5.98 19.84
N VAL A 222 -19.15 6.25 19.20
CA VAL A 222 -18.83 7.57 18.64
C VAL A 222 -19.38 7.65 17.23
N SER A 223 -20.35 8.53 17.02
CA SER A 223 -20.74 8.97 15.67
C SER A 223 -19.80 10.09 15.22
N PHE A 224 -19.20 9.93 14.05
CA PHE A 224 -18.37 10.97 13.41
C PHE A 224 -19.19 11.92 12.56
N GLN A 225 -20.52 11.96 12.74
CA GLN A 225 -21.35 12.93 12.07
C GLN A 225 -21.05 14.33 12.65
N ASP A 226 -20.45 15.10 11.81
CA ASP A 226 -20.53 16.56 11.74
C ASP A 226 -19.92 17.44 12.85
N ASP A 227 -18.62 17.76 12.69
CA ASP A 227 -18.08 19.07 13.08
C ASP A 227 -18.26 20.14 11.96
N SER A 228 -18.99 19.82 10.89
CA SER A 228 -19.16 20.67 9.69
C SER A 228 -20.14 21.84 9.90
N ASP A 229 -20.91 21.84 10.99
CA ASP A 229 -21.82 22.95 11.34
C ASP A 229 -21.12 24.15 12.03
N LYS A 230 -19.85 24.42 11.69
CA LYS A 230 -19.32 25.75 12.03
C LYS A 230 -19.94 26.76 11.09
N PRO A 231 -20.74 27.72 11.60
CA PRO A 231 -21.31 28.78 10.76
C PRO A 231 -20.18 29.45 10.00
N LEU A 232 -20.37 29.68 8.71
CA LEU A 232 -19.49 30.50 7.87
C LEU A 232 -19.53 31.93 8.44
N GLU A 233 -18.74 32.19 9.48
CA GLU A 233 -18.58 33.53 10.02
C GLU A 233 -17.73 34.36 9.06
N GLY A 234 -18.38 35.35 8.45
CA GLY A 234 -17.77 36.48 7.80
C GLY A 234 -16.97 36.22 6.52
N PHE A 235 -17.42 36.80 5.41
CA PHE A 235 -16.72 36.76 4.12
C PHE A 235 -15.44 37.62 4.12
N ASN A 236 -14.44 37.26 4.91
CA ASN A 236 -13.12 37.84 4.84
C ASN A 236 -12.38 37.27 3.62
N ARG A 237 -11.66 38.12 2.86
CA ARG A 237 -10.88 37.76 1.66
C ARG A 237 -9.87 36.63 1.93
N GLU A 238 -9.28 36.58 3.12
CA GLU A 238 -8.38 35.48 3.53
C GLU A 238 -9.11 34.15 3.66
N GLN A 239 -10.31 34.16 4.22
CA GLN A 239 -11.14 33.01 4.43
C GLN A 239 -11.62 32.45 3.08
N GLN A 240 -12.01 33.32 2.14
CA GLN A 240 -12.33 32.92 0.77
C GLN A 240 -11.13 32.30 0.04
N ASN A 241 -9.92 32.85 0.24
CA ASN A 241 -8.70 32.28 -0.35
C ASN A 241 -8.38 30.91 0.24
N ARG A 242 -8.55 30.70 1.54
CA ARG A 242 -8.37 29.39 2.19
C ARG A 242 -9.36 28.35 1.65
N LEU A 243 -10.63 28.70 1.52
CA LEU A 243 -11.66 27.80 0.96
C LEU A 243 -11.34 27.42 -0.50
N LYS A 244 -10.86 28.39 -1.31
CA LYS A 244 -10.41 28.10 -2.67
C LYS A 244 -9.21 27.16 -2.71
N GLN A 245 -8.20 27.39 -1.86
CA GLN A 245 -7.03 26.54 -1.76
C GLN A 245 -7.41 25.12 -1.31
N GLU A 246 -8.31 25.02 -0.32
CA GLU A 246 -8.83 23.72 0.14
C GLU A 246 -9.52 22.98 -1.01
N ALA A 247 -10.36 23.64 -1.79
CA ALA A 247 -11.00 23.05 -2.96
C ALA A 247 -9.97 22.59 -4.01
N PHE A 248 -8.89 23.37 -4.24
CA PHE A 248 -7.83 23.00 -5.17
C PHE A 248 -7.07 21.76 -4.72
N TYR A 249 -6.73 21.69 -3.43
CA TYR A 249 -5.99 20.55 -2.88
C TYR A 249 -6.86 19.30 -2.80
N LYS A 250 -8.13 19.42 -2.42
CA LYS A 250 -9.10 18.33 -2.42
C LYS A 250 -9.29 17.75 -3.82
N THR A 251 -9.58 18.60 -4.80
CA THR A 251 -9.76 18.20 -6.20
C THR A 251 -8.47 17.64 -6.80
N GLY A 252 -7.32 18.28 -6.53
CA GLY A 252 -6.01 17.78 -6.93
C GLY A 252 -5.74 16.38 -6.39
N THR A 253 -6.06 16.14 -5.12
CA THR A 253 -5.94 14.83 -4.49
C THR A 253 -6.80 13.78 -5.19
N TRP A 254 -8.05 14.11 -5.52
CA TRP A 254 -8.94 13.21 -6.25
C TRP A 254 -8.36 12.83 -7.63
N PHE A 255 -7.85 13.81 -8.40
CA PHE A 255 -7.23 13.56 -9.69
C PHE A 255 -5.95 12.71 -9.56
N PHE A 256 -5.06 13.02 -8.61
CA PHE A 256 -3.86 12.22 -8.38
C PHE A 256 -4.18 10.78 -7.97
N ASN A 257 -5.17 10.58 -7.12
CA ASN A 257 -5.59 9.24 -6.70
C ASN A 257 -6.21 8.43 -7.85
N LYS A 258 -6.96 9.08 -8.76
CA LYS A 258 -7.67 8.42 -9.86
C LYS A 258 -6.80 8.13 -11.07
N GLN A 259 -5.94 9.08 -11.44
CA GLN A 259 -5.20 9.05 -12.71
C GLN A 259 -3.67 8.96 -12.50
N GLY A 260 -3.21 8.98 -11.24
CA GLY A 260 -1.80 9.11 -10.92
C GLY A 260 -1.24 10.49 -11.27
N PHE A 261 0.01 10.74 -10.86
CA PHE A 261 0.65 12.04 -11.11
C PHE A 261 0.79 12.35 -12.61
N ASN A 262 1.22 11.38 -13.42
CA ASN A 262 1.46 11.59 -14.86
C ASN A 262 0.15 11.81 -15.64
N GLY A 263 -0.93 11.16 -15.24
CA GLY A 263 -2.24 11.27 -15.88
C GLY A 263 -2.98 12.56 -15.55
N THR A 264 -2.64 13.23 -14.45
CA THR A 264 -3.32 14.44 -13.98
C THR A 264 -2.89 15.66 -14.77
N SER A 265 -3.85 16.47 -15.22
CA SER A 265 -3.66 17.77 -15.85
C SER A 265 -4.14 18.90 -14.92
N LEU A 266 -3.33 19.95 -14.77
CA LEU A 266 -3.73 21.15 -14.00
C LEU A 266 -4.89 21.90 -14.69
N ASP A 267 -4.93 21.87 -16.01
CA ASP A 267 -6.00 22.50 -16.79
C ASP A 267 -7.34 21.77 -16.59
N GLU A 268 -7.33 20.42 -16.54
CA GLU A 268 -8.53 19.63 -16.23
C GLU A 268 -9.05 19.88 -14.80
N ILE A 269 -8.14 20.09 -13.85
CA ILE A 269 -8.50 20.44 -12.47
C ILE A 269 -9.17 21.83 -12.44
N ALA A 270 -8.59 22.82 -13.13
CA ALA A 270 -9.17 24.17 -13.20
C ALA A 270 -10.55 24.15 -13.85
N GLU A 271 -10.73 23.39 -14.92
CA GLU A 271 -12.01 23.20 -15.61
C GLU A 271 -13.04 22.54 -14.70
N HIS A 272 -12.67 21.46 -14.00
CA HIS A 272 -13.52 20.76 -13.05
C HIS A 272 -14.03 21.68 -11.92
N LEU A 273 -13.18 22.60 -11.48
CA LEU A 273 -13.50 23.59 -10.44
C LEU A 273 -14.21 24.85 -10.98
N HIS A 274 -14.45 24.93 -12.30
CA HIS A 274 -15.06 26.07 -12.96
C HIS A 274 -14.32 27.40 -12.69
N VAL A 275 -12.99 27.35 -12.59
CA VAL A 275 -12.14 28.52 -12.41
C VAL A 275 -11.34 28.81 -13.68
N SER A 276 -11.03 30.08 -13.95
CA SER A 276 -10.15 30.40 -15.07
C SER A 276 -8.73 29.88 -14.82
N LYS A 277 -8.03 29.47 -15.87
CA LYS A 277 -6.62 29.03 -15.78
C LYS A 277 -5.75 30.05 -15.06
N GLY A 278 -5.92 31.36 -15.36
CA GLY A 278 -5.17 32.43 -14.71
C GLY A 278 -5.40 32.48 -13.20
N ALA A 279 -6.64 32.31 -12.75
CA ALA A 279 -6.97 32.27 -11.32
C ALA A 279 -6.40 31.02 -10.64
N PHE A 280 -6.40 29.88 -11.34
CA PHE A 280 -5.82 28.64 -10.82
C PHE A 280 -4.29 28.74 -10.70
N TYR A 281 -3.59 29.18 -11.77
CA TYR A 281 -2.14 29.32 -11.79
C TYR A 281 -1.60 30.45 -10.89
N TYR A 282 -2.45 31.37 -10.47
CA TYR A 282 -2.09 32.33 -9.43
C TYR A 282 -1.82 31.66 -8.08
N HIS A 283 -2.52 30.56 -7.76
CA HIS A 283 -2.37 29.81 -6.52
C HIS A 283 -1.47 28.58 -6.64
N ILE A 284 -1.42 27.96 -7.82
CA ILE A 284 -0.73 26.68 -8.08
C ILE A 284 0.33 26.89 -9.16
N ARG A 285 1.59 26.88 -8.78
CA ARG A 285 2.70 27.14 -9.70
C ARG A 285 2.92 26.01 -10.72
N ASN A 286 2.90 24.79 -10.24
CA ASN A 286 3.09 23.59 -11.04
C ASN A 286 2.45 22.35 -10.35
N LYS A 287 2.47 21.23 -11.05
CA LYS A 287 1.87 19.98 -10.60
C LYS A 287 2.55 19.39 -9.36
N GLU A 288 3.84 19.57 -9.21
CA GLU A 288 4.61 19.11 -8.04
C GLU A 288 4.24 19.92 -6.80
N ASP A 289 4.13 21.25 -6.91
CA ASP A 289 3.66 22.10 -5.81
C ASP A 289 2.23 21.74 -5.39
N LEU A 290 1.34 21.47 -6.34
CA LEU A 290 -0.01 20.99 -6.01
C LEU A 290 0.05 19.68 -5.24
N LEU A 291 0.83 18.71 -5.68
CA LEU A 291 0.94 17.41 -5.00
C LEU A 291 1.52 17.56 -3.58
N VAL A 292 2.54 18.40 -3.38
CA VAL A 292 3.07 18.71 -2.04
C VAL A 292 1.98 19.29 -1.13
N ASN A 293 1.18 20.23 -1.64
CA ASN A 293 0.09 20.82 -0.86
C ASN A 293 -1.03 19.82 -0.57
N CYS A 294 -1.33 18.89 -1.50
CA CYS A 294 -2.24 17.78 -1.24
C CYS A 294 -1.73 16.88 -0.11
N TYR A 295 -0.42 16.61 -0.06
CA TYR A 295 0.20 15.86 1.05
C TYR A 295 0.11 16.64 2.36
N ASN A 296 0.47 17.92 2.37
CA ASN A 296 0.40 18.74 3.57
C ASN A 296 -1.02 18.78 4.13
N ARG A 297 -2.04 19.02 3.27
CA ARG A 297 -3.45 18.93 3.67
C ARG A 297 -3.79 17.60 4.32
N SER A 298 -3.41 16.50 3.67
CA SER A 298 -3.70 15.15 4.17
C SER A 298 -3.01 14.86 5.50
N LEU A 299 -1.76 15.27 5.64
CA LEU A 299 -1.00 15.12 6.88
C LEU A 299 -1.57 16.00 8.00
N ASP A 300 -1.96 17.27 7.71
CA ASP A 300 -2.58 18.16 8.70
C ASP A 300 -3.89 17.58 9.24
N ILE A 301 -4.71 16.97 8.39
CA ILE A 301 -5.93 16.26 8.78
C ILE A 301 -5.59 15.07 9.69
N VAL A 302 -4.67 14.21 9.29
CA VAL A 302 -4.29 13.01 10.07
C VAL A 302 -3.67 13.40 11.42
N GLU A 303 -2.77 14.39 11.45
CA GLU A 303 -2.21 14.93 12.68
C GLU A 303 -3.26 15.54 13.59
N GLY A 304 -4.29 16.21 13.02
CA GLY A 304 -5.45 16.72 13.75
C GLY A 304 -6.24 15.61 14.42
N ILE A 305 -6.49 14.51 13.70
CA ILE A 305 -7.18 13.32 14.20
C ILE A 305 -6.40 12.70 15.36
N HIS A 306 -5.09 12.49 15.20
CA HIS A 306 -4.25 11.94 16.27
C HIS A 306 -4.24 12.83 17.52
N ARG A 307 -4.14 14.15 17.35
CA ARG A 307 -4.20 15.11 18.48
C ARG A 307 -5.55 15.07 19.20
N GLN A 308 -6.64 14.87 18.48
CA GLN A 308 -7.98 14.78 19.06
C GLN A 308 -8.12 13.46 19.84
N ALA A 309 -7.69 12.33 19.26
CA ALA A 309 -7.68 11.03 19.92
C ALA A 309 -6.80 11.01 21.19
N ALA A 310 -5.62 11.63 21.13
CA ALA A 310 -4.72 11.74 22.30
C ALA A 310 -5.35 12.51 23.47
N LYS A 311 -6.26 13.45 23.21
CA LYS A 311 -6.98 14.21 24.24
C LYS A 311 -8.23 13.51 24.75
N SER A 312 -8.71 12.47 24.10
CA SER A 312 -9.89 11.72 24.53
C SER A 312 -9.59 10.92 25.80
N GLN A 313 -10.64 10.70 26.61
CA GLN A 313 -10.54 9.91 27.87
C GLN A 313 -10.70 8.40 27.64
N GLY A 314 -10.67 7.93 26.40
CA GLY A 314 -10.77 6.51 26.08
C GLY A 314 -9.50 5.72 26.40
N SER A 315 -9.62 4.38 26.44
CA SER A 315 -8.48 3.48 26.52
C SER A 315 -7.55 3.60 25.28
N GLY A 316 -6.33 3.09 25.39
CA GLY A 316 -5.40 3.11 24.27
C GLY A 316 -5.97 2.45 23.01
N LEU A 317 -6.70 1.33 23.13
CA LEU A 317 -7.34 0.68 22.00
C LEU A 317 -8.47 1.52 21.40
N GLN A 318 -9.27 2.21 22.22
CA GLN A 318 -10.30 3.13 21.75
C GLN A 318 -9.71 4.31 20.98
N LYS A 319 -8.53 4.82 21.38
CA LYS A 319 -7.81 5.85 20.63
C LYS A 319 -7.35 5.36 19.24
N VAL A 320 -6.87 4.12 19.16
CA VAL A 320 -6.55 3.46 17.87
C VAL A 320 -7.80 3.36 16.99
N GLU A 321 -8.90 2.84 17.56
CA GLU A 321 -10.17 2.68 16.85
C GLU A 321 -10.69 4.02 16.30
N GLN A 322 -10.81 5.02 17.17
CA GLN A 322 -11.29 6.35 16.78
C GLN A 322 -10.44 6.97 15.68
N THR A 323 -9.12 6.82 15.77
CA THR A 323 -8.20 7.30 14.75
C THR A 323 -8.42 6.59 13.41
N CYS A 324 -8.49 5.25 13.42
CA CYS A 324 -8.72 4.45 12.21
C CYS A 324 -10.06 4.81 11.55
N ARG A 325 -11.15 4.87 12.31
CA ARG A 325 -12.48 5.21 11.81
C ARG A 325 -12.53 6.62 11.24
N ARG A 326 -11.91 7.61 11.91
CA ARG A 326 -11.90 9.00 11.44
C ARG A 326 -11.09 9.16 10.16
N ILE A 327 -9.93 8.51 10.05
CA ILE A 327 -9.13 8.53 8.80
C ILE A 327 -9.91 7.84 7.68
N PHE A 328 -10.55 6.70 7.95
CA PHE A 328 -11.39 6.00 6.98
C PHE A 328 -12.55 6.87 6.49
N TYR A 329 -13.21 7.59 7.40
CA TYR A 329 -14.27 8.54 7.06
C TYR A 329 -13.77 9.59 6.06
N PHE A 330 -12.65 10.26 6.34
CA PHE A 330 -12.07 11.24 5.40
C PHE A 330 -11.70 10.63 4.06
N GLN A 331 -11.28 9.36 4.02
CA GLN A 331 -10.93 8.70 2.77
C GLN A 331 -12.12 8.34 1.90
N ASN A 332 -13.30 8.13 2.50
CA ASN A 332 -14.48 7.58 1.84
C ASN A 332 -15.71 8.52 1.89
N SER A 333 -15.55 9.76 2.35
CA SER A 333 -16.59 10.79 2.41
C SER A 333 -16.27 11.98 1.50
N ASP A 334 -17.23 12.89 1.40
CA ASP A 334 -17.08 14.13 0.63
C ASP A 334 -16.08 15.13 1.25
N GLU A 335 -15.68 14.96 2.51
CA GLU A 335 -14.64 15.78 3.16
C GLU A 335 -13.22 15.41 2.66
N GLY A 336 -13.02 14.18 2.19
CA GLY A 336 -11.78 13.71 1.59
C GLY A 336 -11.64 14.05 0.11
N PRO A 337 -10.86 13.30 -0.64
CA PRO A 337 -10.01 12.20 -0.16
C PRO A 337 -8.69 12.67 0.47
N LEU A 338 -8.00 11.74 1.13
CA LEU A 338 -6.59 11.88 1.49
C LEU A 338 -5.72 11.41 0.31
N VAL A 339 -4.52 11.99 0.17
CA VAL A 339 -3.62 11.60 -0.92
C VAL A 339 -3.01 10.21 -0.65
N ARG A 340 -2.95 9.37 -1.69
CA ARG A 340 -2.31 8.06 -1.59
C ARG A 340 -0.81 8.17 -1.36
N TYR A 341 -0.29 7.36 -0.47
CA TYR A 341 1.15 7.30 -0.22
C TYR A 341 1.96 7.02 -1.50
N SER A 342 1.48 6.16 -2.38
CA SER A 342 2.16 5.82 -3.63
C SER A 342 2.51 7.02 -4.51
N SER A 343 1.71 8.09 -4.45
CA SER A 343 1.96 9.32 -5.22
C SER A 343 3.24 10.06 -4.77
N ILE A 344 3.81 9.75 -3.60
CA ILE A 344 5.03 10.37 -3.09
C ILE A 344 6.24 10.13 -4.01
N THR A 345 6.24 8.99 -4.72
CA THR A 345 7.30 8.62 -5.65
C THR A 345 7.41 9.61 -6.82
N ALA A 346 6.36 10.38 -7.09
CA ALA A 346 6.34 11.43 -8.09
C ALA A 346 7.11 12.70 -7.67
N LEU A 347 7.40 12.89 -6.39
CA LEU A 347 8.09 14.06 -5.88
C LEU A 347 9.63 13.91 -5.90
N PRO A 348 10.37 15.01 -6.09
CA PRO A 348 11.82 15.02 -5.90
C PRO A 348 12.19 14.61 -4.46
N MET A 349 13.38 14.02 -4.28
CA MET A 349 13.82 13.45 -2.99
C MET A 349 13.78 14.47 -1.84
N GLU A 350 14.14 15.71 -2.07
CA GLU A 350 14.12 16.78 -1.06
C GLU A 350 12.70 17.04 -0.53
N ARG A 351 11.72 17.18 -1.44
CA ARG A 351 10.31 17.37 -1.09
C ARG A 351 9.71 16.14 -0.41
N ARG A 352 10.15 14.95 -0.84
CA ARG A 352 9.72 13.66 -0.29
C ARG A 352 10.14 13.49 1.17
N ARG A 353 11.35 13.91 1.53
CA ARG A 353 11.93 13.70 2.86
C ARG A 353 11.06 14.28 3.99
N GLU A 354 10.55 15.50 3.80
CA GLU A 354 9.69 16.15 4.80
C GLU A 354 8.36 15.40 4.98
N ILE A 355 7.74 15.01 3.87
CA ILE A 355 6.47 14.26 3.87
C ILE A 355 6.67 12.90 4.55
N LEU A 356 7.76 12.18 4.24
CA LEU A 356 8.08 10.88 4.86
C LEU A 356 8.27 11.01 6.35
N LYS A 357 9.01 12.04 6.82
CA LYS A 357 9.22 12.31 8.24
C LYS A 357 7.89 12.51 8.98
N ARG A 358 6.97 13.30 8.42
CA ARG A 358 5.62 13.51 8.99
C ARG A 358 4.78 12.23 8.96
N THR A 359 4.89 11.46 7.89
CA THR A 359 4.20 10.15 7.77
C THR A 359 4.70 9.17 8.82
N ASP A 360 6.00 9.07 9.03
CA ASP A 360 6.60 8.23 10.07
C ASP A 360 6.13 8.66 11.46
N ALA A 361 6.11 9.96 11.75
CA ALA A 361 5.61 10.49 13.03
C ALA A 361 4.11 10.16 13.26
N ASN A 362 3.29 10.24 12.21
CA ASN A 362 1.89 9.83 12.29
C ASN A 362 1.73 8.32 12.57
N ASN A 363 2.57 7.47 11.97
CA ASN A 363 2.57 6.03 12.26
C ASN A 363 3.01 5.74 13.71
N GLU A 364 3.96 6.51 14.26
CA GLU A 364 4.39 6.37 15.65
C GLU A 364 3.29 6.70 16.65
N CYS A 365 2.35 7.61 16.31
CA CYS A 365 1.20 7.88 17.17
C CYS A 365 0.33 6.64 17.42
N PHE A 366 0.15 5.76 16.43
CA PHE A 366 -0.51 4.47 16.65
C PHE A 366 0.26 3.62 17.65
N GLY A 367 1.60 3.59 17.55
CA GLY A 367 2.46 2.89 18.51
C GLY A 367 2.32 3.44 19.93
N ASP A 368 2.17 4.77 20.09
CA ASP A 368 1.95 5.39 21.40
C ASP A 368 0.60 4.94 22.02
N PHE A 369 -0.48 4.97 21.24
CA PHE A 369 -1.79 4.52 21.69
C PHE A 369 -1.80 3.02 22.00
N LEU A 370 -1.11 2.19 21.23
CA LEU A 370 -0.94 0.77 21.51
C LEU A 370 -0.17 0.53 22.81
N ARG A 371 0.91 1.29 23.07
CA ARG A 371 1.66 1.22 24.34
C ARG A 371 0.81 1.68 25.54
N GLU A 372 -0.02 2.70 25.34
CA GLU A 372 -1.01 3.12 26.35
C GLU A 372 -2.01 1.99 26.63
N GLY A 373 -2.56 1.36 25.58
CA GLY A 373 -3.50 0.26 25.68
C GLY A 373 -2.91 -1.00 26.34
N MET A 374 -1.62 -1.28 26.14
CA MET A 374 -0.93 -2.35 26.87
C MET A 374 -0.80 -2.04 28.38
N LYS A 375 -0.69 -0.76 28.75
CA LYS A 375 -0.63 -0.35 30.17
C LYS A 375 -1.98 -0.35 30.85
N ASP A 376 -3.04 0.04 30.14
CA ASP A 376 -4.41 0.07 30.68
C ASP A 376 -5.16 -1.28 30.53
N GLY A 377 -4.52 -2.27 29.88
CA GLY A 377 -5.06 -3.62 29.68
C GLY A 377 -6.01 -3.75 28.49
N SER A 378 -6.30 -2.68 27.74
CA SER A 378 -7.17 -2.74 26.57
C SER A 378 -6.50 -3.38 25.34
N VAL A 379 -5.17 -3.39 25.30
CA VAL A 379 -4.37 -4.06 24.26
C VAL A 379 -3.57 -5.19 24.91
N ARG A 380 -3.64 -6.39 24.34
CA ARG A 380 -2.81 -7.52 24.79
C ARG A 380 -1.31 -7.26 24.54
N SER A 381 -0.44 -8.06 25.12
CA SER A 381 1.01 -7.94 24.90
C SER A 381 1.39 -8.27 23.47
N ILE A 382 1.86 -7.27 22.72
CA ILE A 382 2.21 -7.35 21.30
C ILE A 382 3.47 -6.55 20.97
N ASN A 383 4.03 -6.79 19.79
CA ASN A 383 5.02 -5.89 19.20
C ASN A 383 4.32 -4.66 18.58
N THR A 384 4.39 -3.51 19.26
CA THR A 384 3.71 -2.27 18.81
C THR A 384 4.26 -1.73 17.50
N PHE A 385 5.55 -1.94 17.18
CA PHE A 385 6.13 -1.56 15.89
C PHE A 385 5.50 -2.37 14.74
N VAL A 386 5.28 -3.66 14.92
CA VAL A 386 4.60 -4.50 13.93
C VAL A 386 3.14 -4.07 13.76
N ALA A 387 2.42 -3.92 14.88
CA ALA A 387 1.00 -3.56 14.87
C ALA A 387 0.74 -2.21 14.19
N GLN A 388 1.51 -1.17 14.55
CA GLN A 388 1.35 0.16 13.94
C GLN A 388 1.57 0.13 12.42
N ASN A 389 2.52 -0.67 11.94
CA ASN A 389 2.80 -0.77 10.50
C ASN A 389 1.74 -1.58 9.74
N LEU A 390 1.16 -2.62 10.34
CA LEU A 390 0.01 -3.34 9.78
C LEU A 390 -1.20 -2.40 9.65
N ILE A 391 -1.52 -1.66 10.71
CA ILE A 391 -2.60 -0.66 10.72
C ILE A 391 -2.34 0.41 9.67
N ALA A 392 -1.13 0.97 9.59
CA ALA A 392 -0.78 1.98 8.59
C ALA A 392 -0.97 1.47 7.15
N GLY A 393 -0.60 0.22 6.88
CA GLY A 393 -0.83 -0.43 5.59
C GLY A 393 -2.31 -0.55 5.26
N ALA A 394 -3.11 -1.02 6.22
CA ALA A 394 -4.55 -1.11 6.07
C ALA A 394 -5.20 0.26 5.86
N VAL A 395 -4.80 1.28 6.64
CA VAL A 395 -5.27 2.66 6.50
C VAL A 395 -4.97 3.20 5.08
N ASN A 396 -3.77 3.00 4.57
CA ASN A 396 -3.43 3.41 3.20
C ASN A 396 -4.23 2.67 2.12
N ALA A 397 -4.64 1.42 2.39
CA ALA A 397 -5.41 0.60 1.48
C ALA A 397 -6.94 0.81 1.58
N ALA A 398 -7.43 1.47 2.62
CA ALA A 398 -8.85 1.69 2.89
C ALA A 398 -9.54 2.55 1.82
N MET A 399 -8.78 3.38 1.11
CA MET A 399 -9.29 4.12 -0.04
C MET A 399 -9.85 3.14 -1.09
N HIS A 400 -11.01 3.48 -1.63
CA HIS A 400 -11.68 2.69 -2.66
C HIS A 400 -12.27 1.35 -2.21
N LEU A 401 -12.61 1.19 -0.93
CA LEU A 401 -13.40 0.03 -0.52
C LEU A 401 -14.69 -0.09 -1.35
N ASN A 402 -15.27 1.03 -1.77
CA ASN A 402 -16.43 1.10 -2.64
C ASN A 402 -16.22 0.47 -4.04
N LEU A 403 -14.97 0.25 -4.49
CA LEU A 403 -14.69 -0.53 -5.70
C LEU A 403 -14.87 -2.04 -5.49
N TRP A 404 -14.90 -2.50 -4.25
CA TRP A 404 -14.95 -3.90 -3.87
C TRP A 404 -16.30 -4.31 -3.25
N ARG A 405 -16.91 -3.37 -2.54
CA ARG A 405 -18.25 -3.51 -1.97
C ARG A 405 -18.94 -2.14 -1.94
N ARG A 406 -20.27 -2.15 -1.96
CA ARG A 406 -21.04 -0.93 -1.75
C ARG A 406 -20.85 -0.44 -0.31
N VAL A 407 -20.62 0.85 -0.16
CA VAL A 407 -20.51 1.54 1.14
C VAL A 407 -21.70 2.48 1.26
N ASP A 408 -22.72 2.04 1.99
CA ASP A 408 -23.93 2.83 2.22
C ASP A 408 -23.81 3.69 3.48
N ASP A 409 -23.12 3.16 4.50
CA ASP A 409 -22.73 3.83 5.73
C ASP A 409 -21.21 3.72 5.92
N VAL A 410 -20.53 4.87 5.94
CA VAL A 410 -19.06 4.93 6.02
C VAL A 410 -18.56 4.47 7.38
N ASP A 411 -19.29 4.76 8.46
CA ASP A 411 -18.87 4.37 9.81
C ASP A 411 -18.99 2.87 10.03
N SER A 412 -20.11 2.26 9.64
CA SER A 412 -20.27 0.80 9.65
C SER A 412 -19.22 0.11 8.78
N ALA A 413 -18.91 0.67 7.61
CA ALA A 413 -17.88 0.12 6.74
C ALA A 413 -16.47 0.23 7.36
N ALA A 414 -16.18 1.27 8.14
CA ALA A 414 -14.93 1.40 8.86
C ALA A 414 -14.80 0.35 9.96
N LEU A 415 -15.88 0.08 10.70
CA LEU A 415 -15.91 -0.97 11.71
C LEU A 415 -15.63 -2.34 11.09
N ASP A 416 -16.35 -2.71 10.03
CA ASP A 416 -16.10 -3.95 9.28
C ASP A 416 -14.65 -4.06 8.77
N TYR A 417 -14.07 -2.92 8.36
CA TYR A 417 -12.75 -2.90 7.75
C TYR A 417 -11.62 -3.12 8.76
N PHE A 418 -11.73 -2.51 9.95
CA PHE A 418 -10.71 -2.60 10.98
C PHE A 418 -10.99 -3.70 12.01
N ASP A 419 -12.13 -4.36 11.96
CA ASP A 419 -12.53 -5.42 12.89
C ASP A 419 -11.47 -6.52 13.05
N ILE A 420 -10.82 -6.91 11.95
CA ILE A 420 -9.74 -7.90 11.95
C ILE A 420 -8.55 -7.51 12.86
N PHE A 421 -8.28 -6.20 13.02
CA PHE A 421 -7.20 -5.76 13.91
C PHE A 421 -7.64 -5.75 15.36
N PHE A 422 -8.90 -5.56 15.66
CA PHE A 422 -9.39 -5.53 17.03
C PHE A 422 -9.63 -6.94 17.58
N ASN A 423 -10.31 -7.77 16.79
CA ASN A 423 -10.80 -9.08 17.21
C ASN A 423 -10.04 -10.27 16.60
N GLY A 424 -9.21 -10.02 15.57
CA GLY A 424 -8.52 -11.08 14.83
C GLY A 424 -9.44 -11.89 13.92
N LEU A 425 -8.88 -12.96 13.38
CA LEU A 425 -9.58 -13.92 12.52
C LEU A 425 -10.15 -15.11 13.27
N LEU A 426 -9.44 -15.57 14.32
CA LEU A 426 -9.80 -16.79 15.04
C LEU A 426 -10.91 -16.52 16.04
N ALA A 427 -11.79 -17.49 16.22
CA ALA A 427 -12.74 -17.43 17.31
C ALA A 427 -11.99 -17.49 18.65
N THR A 428 -12.38 -16.66 19.61
CA THR A 428 -11.96 -16.81 21.01
C THR A 428 -12.75 -17.95 21.61
N ASP A 429 -12.04 -18.93 22.20
CA ASP A 429 -12.63 -20.06 22.92
C ASP A 429 -13.48 -19.59 24.11
#